data_015ff59e6d6415f9e59ef26b953109a4
#
_entry.id   015ff59e6d6415f9e59ef26b953109a4
#
_cell.length_a   1.000
_cell.length_b   1.000
_cell.length_c   1.000
_cell.angle_alpha   90.00
_cell.angle_beta   90.00
_cell.angle_gamma   90.00
#
_symmetry.space_group_name_H-M   'P 1'
#
loop_
_entity.id
_entity.type
_entity.pdbx_description
1 polymer ?
#
loop_
_entity_poly.entity_id
_entity_poly.type
_entity_poly.pdbx_seq_one_letter_code
_entity_poly.pdbx_strand_id
1 'polypeptide(L)'
;MELTTKQKAAFGIGAVGKDMVYALSASYVMYYYQDVLGLPATFVGLILMIARVFDAFNDPFMGVLVAKTRTRWGRFRPWILSGTVLNAVVLYALFAAPVLEGADMMVYFSVIYILWGVTYTMMDIPYWSMIPAVTRTPADRENLSVVGRTCAGVGSALIAMFTMLLVGDLGGDSERTGFRWVALLVAVIFGVTEAICCASVKETGSAEIKTATVGEMFKALFSNDQALVVVGSIVLINSALYLTSNFIIYFFKYDFGGTGWKASYTLFSTIGGAAQILGMMVLYPVLRKKLSNTAVFTVSLGLALGGYAVLLLLCLTGFSGSLALLCVPGVVVFACNGMLSVLTTLFLSNSVDYGQLKTGRREESVIFSMQTFVVKAASGVAVFLTGIGLDLIGLSGNAEETGPVAAQSAGTLLGLRLMMTVLPMAVLAAALVLFRRRFTLTDDRAAEISAALHREETQNG
;
A
#
# COMPACT_ATOMS: atom_id res chain seq x y z
N MET A 1 2.06 26.69 20.95
CA MET A 1 0.64 26.34 21.03
C MET A 1 0.52 24.89 20.64
N GLU A 2 -0.14 24.09 21.44
CA GLU A 2 -0.52 22.74 21.06
C GLU A 2 -1.55 22.79 19.92
N LEU A 3 -1.52 21.81 19.02
CA LEU A 3 -2.53 21.70 17.97
C LEU A 3 -3.90 21.48 18.60
N THR A 4 -4.86 22.30 18.23
CA THR A 4 -6.24 22.13 18.67
C THR A 4 -6.86 20.85 18.07
N THR A 5 -7.85 20.29 18.74
CA THR A 5 -8.59 19.12 18.24
C THR A 5 -9.13 19.34 16.82
N LYS A 6 -9.57 20.58 16.53
CA LYS A 6 -10.04 20.96 15.19
C LYS A 6 -8.93 20.88 14.13
N GLN A 7 -7.70 21.26 14.45
CA GLN A 7 -6.56 21.18 13.53
C GLN A 7 -6.13 19.74 13.32
N LYS A 8 -6.12 18.91 14.38
CA LYS A 8 -5.84 17.46 14.27
C LYS A 8 -6.90 16.76 13.41
N ALA A 9 -8.17 17.09 13.61
CA ALA A 9 -9.26 16.56 12.79
C ALA A 9 -9.16 17.00 11.31
N ALA A 10 -8.85 18.29 11.06
CA ALA A 10 -8.67 18.78 9.69
C ALA A 10 -7.49 18.12 8.97
N PHE A 11 -6.38 17.86 9.68
CA PHE A 11 -5.27 17.07 9.15
C PHE A 11 -5.72 15.63 8.83
N GLY A 12 -6.44 14.98 9.73
CA GLY A 12 -6.98 13.64 9.48
C GLY A 12 -7.93 13.59 8.28
N ILE A 13 -8.81 14.59 8.12
CA ILE A 13 -9.73 14.69 6.97
C ILE A 13 -8.95 14.79 5.65
N GLY A 14 -7.86 15.57 5.58
CA GLY A 14 -6.98 15.61 4.42
C GLY A 14 -6.39 14.23 4.11
N ALA A 15 -5.93 13.49 5.14
CA ALA A 15 -5.43 12.13 4.96
C ALA A 15 -6.47 11.18 4.34
N VAL A 16 -7.76 11.30 4.69
CA VAL A 16 -8.83 10.49 4.06
C VAL A 16 -8.88 10.73 2.56
N GLY A 17 -9.00 11.97 2.12
CA GLY A 17 -9.14 12.29 0.68
C GLY A 17 -7.92 11.90 -0.14
N LYS A 18 -6.72 12.20 0.37
CA LYS A 18 -5.48 11.87 -0.31
C LYS A 18 -5.29 10.36 -0.48
N ASP A 19 -5.61 9.56 0.54
CA ASP A 19 -5.50 8.11 0.46
C ASP A 19 -6.62 7.46 -0.35
N MET A 20 -7.80 8.09 -0.47
CA MET A 20 -8.81 7.67 -1.44
C MET A 20 -8.27 7.73 -2.87
N VAL A 21 -7.58 8.81 -3.25
CA VAL A 21 -6.95 8.96 -4.57
C VAL A 21 -5.88 7.89 -4.80
N TYR A 22 -5.02 7.69 -3.80
CA TYR A 22 -3.98 6.66 -3.87
C TYR A 22 -4.56 5.26 -4.01
N ALA A 23 -5.52 4.90 -3.18
CA ALA A 23 -6.15 3.59 -3.18
C ALA A 23 -6.92 3.30 -4.47
N LEU A 24 -7.62 4.29 -5.04
CA LEU A 24 -8.30 4.15 -6.31
C LEU A 24 -7.32 3.83 -7.43
N SER A 25 -6.22 4.57 -7.52
CA SER A 25 -5.18 4.29 -8.51
C SER A 25 -4.49 2.96 -8.25
N ALA A 26 -4.03 2.70 -7.03
CA ALA A 26 -3.26 1.50 -6.71
C ALA A 26 -4.05 0.20 -6.90
N SER A 27 -5.37 0.22 -6.66
CA SER A 27 -6.21 -0.99 -6.70
C SER A 27 -6.90 -1.22 -8.03
N TYR A 28 -7.19 -0.17 -8.80
CA TYR A 28 -8.09 -0.30 -9.95
C TYR A 28 -7.50 0.12 -11.30
N VAL A 29 -6.34 0.80 -11.36
CA VAL A 29 -5.74 1.18 -12.65
C VAL A 29 -5.39 -0.03 -13.51
N MET A 30 -4.80 -1.07 -12.91
CA MET A 30 -4.50 -2.32 -13.63
C MET A 30 -5.77 -2.92 -14.24
N TYR A 31 -6.82 -3.07 -13.41
CA TYR A 31 -8.11 -3.60 -13.86
C TYR A 31 -8.73 -2.73 -14.94
N TYR A 32 -8.78 -1.41 -14.75
CA TYR A 32 -9.41 -0.49 -15.69
C TYR A 32 -8.74 -0.51 -17.07
N TYR A 33 -7.42 -0.42 -17.14
CA TYR A 33 -6.71 -0.38 -18.41
C TYR A 33 -6.62 -1.74 -19.10
N GLN A 34 -6.45 -2.81 -18.34
CA GLN A 34 -6.36 -4.15 -18.90
C GLN A 34 -7.75 -4.72 -19.23
N ASP A 35 -8.68 -4.68 -18.29
CA ASP A 35 -9.92 -5.43 -18.37
C ASP A 35 -11.05 -4.61 -19.02
N VAL A 36 -11.14 -3.30 -18.73
CA VAL A 36 -12.18 -2.42 -19.25
C VAL A 36 -11.76 -1.78 -20.57
N LEU A 37 -10.49 -1.39 -20.73
CA LEU A 37 -9.98 -0.75 -21.96
C LEU A 37 -9.24 -1.71 -22.91
N GLY A 38 -8.97 -2.97 -22.51
CA GLY A 38 -8.39 -4.00 -23.36
C GLY A 38 -6.90 -3.86 -23.65
N LEU A 39 -6.13 -3.11 -22.86
CA LEU A 39 -4.68 -3.04 -23.04
C LEU A 39 -4.00 -4.33 -22.56
N PRO A 40 -2.85 -4.74 -23.17
CA PRO A 40 -2.10 -5.89 -22.71
C PRO A 40 -1.68 -5.76 -21.24
N ALA A 41 -1.98 -6.77 -20.44
CA ALA A 41 -1.74 -6.73 -18.99
C ALA A 41 -0.26 -6.55 -18.64
N THR A 42 0.65 -7.21 -19.37
CA THR A 42 2.11 -7.04 -19.21
C THR A 42 2.53 -5.59 -19.46
N PHE A 43 1.98 -4.93 -20.50
CA PHE A 43 2.30 -3.54 -20.79
C PHE A 43 1.83 -2.62 -19.65
N VAL A 44 0.58 -2.78 -19.19
CA VAL A 44 0.05 -2.00 -18.08
C VAL A 44 0.92 -2.21 -16.82
N GLY A 45 1.21 -3.46 -16.48
CA GLY A 45 2.07 -3.82 -15.35
C GLY A 45 3.47 -3.22 -15.44
N LEU A 46 4.06 -3.20 -16.65
CA LEU A 46 5.37 -2.59 -16.90
C LEU A 46 5.37 -1.07 -16.61
N ILE A 47 4.38 -0.35 -17.11
CA ILE A 47 4.25 1.09 -16.86
C ILE A 47 4.04 1.38 -15.38
N LEU A 48 3.20 0.59 -14.70
CA LEU A 48 2.98 0.71 -13.26
C LEU A 48 4.29 0.47 -12.47
N MET A 49 5.09 -0.52 -12.87
CA MET A 49 6.39 -0.78 -12.26
C MET A 49 7.37 0.38 -12.50
N ILE A 50 7.48 0.86 -13.75
CA ILE A 50 8.37 2.00 -14.09
C ILE A 50 8.00 3.22 -13.27
N ALA A 51 6.70 3.52 -13.16
CA ALA A 51 6.23 4.65 -12.37
C ALA A 51 6.59 4.51 -10.88
N ARG A 52 6.49 3.30 -10.29
CA ARG A 52 6.91 3.07 -8.90
C ARG A 52 8.41 3.24 -8.67
N VAL A 53 9.22 2.81 -9.63
CA VAL A 53 10.67 3.05 -9.59
C VAL A 53 10.95 4.55 -9.74
N PHE A 54 10.25 5.23 -10.65
CA PHE A 54 10.37 6.67 -10.83
C PHE A 54 9.99 7.44 -9.56
N ASP A 55 8.88 7.09 -8.90
CA ASP A 55 8.44 7.70 -7.63
C ASP A 55 9.53 7.63 -6.57
N ALA A 56 10.24 6.50 -6.48
CA ALA A 56 11.31 6.31 -5.51
C ALA A 56 12.47 7.33 -5.66
N PHE A 57 12.74 7.78 -6.88
CA PHE A 57 13.72 8.85 -7.16
C PHE A 57 13.08 10.23 -7.05
N ASN A 58 11.83 10.38 -7.44
CA ASN A 58 11.10 11.64 -7.42
C ASN A 58 10.80 12.14 -5.99
N ASP A 59 10.54 11.23 -5.04
CA ASP A 59 10.22 11.59 -3.65
C ASP A 59 11.33 12.41 -2.97
N PRO A 60 12.63 12.01 -2.98
CA PRO A 60 13.72 12.82 -2.44
C PRO A 60 13.87 14.17 -3.14
N PHE A 61 13.72 14.20 -4.48
CA PHE A 61 13.80 15.43 -5.25
C PHE A 61 12.71 16.42 -4.83
N MET A 62 11.47 15.95 -4.69
CA MET A 62 10.36 16.76 -4.17
C MET A 62 10.63 17.27 -2.76
N GLY A 63 11.18 16.42 -1.89
CA GLY A 63 11.58 16.82 -0.53
C GLY A 63 12.54 18.02 -0.53
N VAL A 64 13.53 18.02 -1.43
CA VAL A 64 14.48 19.14 -1.60
C VAL A 64 13.79 20.39 -2.12
N LEU A 65 12.90 20.28 -3.12
CA LEU A 65 12.15 21.42 -3.66
C LEU A 65 11.29 22.07 -2.58
N VAL A 66 10.56 21.27 -1.81
CA VAL A 66 9.74 21.72 -0.70
C VAL A 66 10.57 22.40 0.39
N ALA A 67 11.74 21.82 0.73
CA ALA A 67 12.63 22.40 1.73
C ALA A 67 13.16 23.78 1.36
N LYS A 68 13.38 24.04 0.07
CA LYS A 68 13.83 25.33 -0.47
C LYS A 68 12.71 26.36 -0.66
N THR A 69 11.46 25.92 -0.62
CA THR A 69 10.31 26.80 -0.86
C THR A 69 10.08 27.75 0.32
N ARG A 70 9.87 29.02 0.01
CA ARG A 70 9.51 30.08 0.99
C ARG A 70 8.41 30.94 0.39
N THR A 71 7.17 30.82 0.88
CA THR A 71 6.05 31.64 0.45
C THR A 71 5.34 32.29 1.61
N ARG A 72 4.46 33.26 1.32
CA ARG A 72 3.60 33.90 2.33
C ARG A 72 2.58 32.93 2.97
N TRP A 73 2.30 31.80 2.29
CA TRP A 73 1.37 30.78 2.76
C TRP A 73 2.07 29.65 3.53
N GLY A 74 3.40 29.73 3.69
CA GLY A 74 4.23 28.72 4.28
C GLY A 74 5.03 27.94 3.24
N ARG A 75 5.66 26.84 3.66
CA ARG A 75 6.52 26.00 2.84
C ARG A 75 5.74 24.87 2.16
N PHE A 76 4.82 24.21 2.91
CA PHE A 76 4.15 22.99 2.49
C PHE A 76 2.81 23.25 1.80
N ARG A 77 2.00 24.18 2.33
CA ARG A 77 0.63 24.45 1.86
C ARG A 77 0.53 24.79 0.37
N PRO A 78 1.41 25.60 -0.25
CA PRO A 78 1.36 25.86 -1.68
C PRO A 78 1.51 24.59 -2.52
N TRP A 79 2.42 23.68 -2.11
CA TRP A 79 2.64 22.43 -2.79
C TRP A 79 1.47 21.46 -2.61
N ILE A 80 0.92 21.36 -1.40
CA ILE A 80 -0.27 20.55 -1.14
C ILE A 80 -1.43 21.00 -2.03
N LEU A 81 -1.76 22.30 -2.06
CA LEU A 81 -2.87 22.81 -2.85
C LEU A 81 -2.65 22.68 -4.36
N SER A 82 -1.47 23.06 -4.87
CA SER A 82 -1.18 22.95 -6.31
C SER A 82 -1.12 21.47 -6.73
N GLY A 83 -0.47 20.62 -5.94
CA GLY A 83 -0.42 19.17 -6.17
C GLY A 83 -1.82 18.55 -6.16
N THR A 84 -2.67 18.92 -5.21
CA THR A 84 -4.06 18.45 -5.13
C THR A 84 -4.86 18.81 -6.37
N VAL A 85 -4.84 20.08 -6.82
CA VAL A 85 -5.59 20.49 -8.01
C VAL A 85 -5.09 19.77 -9.26
N LEU A 86 -3.76 19.72 -9.47
CA LEU A 86 -3.19 19.04 -10.62
C LEU A 86 -3.47 17.55 -10.58
N ASN A 87 -3.30 16.90 -9.42
CA ASN A 87 -3.53 15.47 -9.29
C ASN A 87 -5.01 15.09 -9.43
N ALA A 88 -5.95 15.92 -8.94
CA ALA A 88 -7.38 15.73 -9.14
C ALA A 88 -7.76 15.73 -10.63
N VAL A 89 -7.20 16.67 -11.41
CA VAL A 89 -7.40 16.72 -12.87
C VAL A 89 -6.80 15.50 -13.54
N VAL A 90 -5.58 15.12 -13.17
CA VAL A 90 -4.89 13.96 -13.75
C VAL A 90 -5.58 12.64 -13.36
N LEU A 91 -6.06 12.52 -12.10
CA LEU A 91 -6.86 11.35 -11.68
C LEU A 91 -8.13 11.20 -12.52
N TYR A 92 -8.84 12.31 -12.70
CA TYR A 92 -10.02 12.29 -13.57
C TYR A 92 -9.66 11.88 -14.99
N ALA A 93 -8.62 12.46 -15.60
CA ALA A 93 -8.16 12.09 -16.92
C ALA A 93 -7.74 10.61 -16.99
N LEU A 94 -7.11 10.07 -15.93
CA LEU A 94 -6.70 8.67 -15.85
C LEU A 94 -7.88 7.69 -16.02
N PHE A 95 -9.03 7.98 -15.39
CA PHE A 95 -10.23 7.13 -15.45
C PHE A 95 -11.30 7.62 -16.43
N ALA A 96 -11.15 8.80 -17.00
CA ALA A 96 -11.96 9.32 -18.09
C ALA A 96 -11.20 9.27 -19.43
N ALA A 97 -10.43 8.21 -19.64
CA ALA A 97 -9.59 8.05 -20.81
C ALA A 97 -10.39 8.26 -22.12
N PRO A 98 -9.86 8.99 -23.11
CA PRO A 98 -10.53 9.17 -24.40
C PRO A 98 -10.65 7.83 -25.14
N VAL A 99 -11.52 7.79 -26.15
CA VAL A 99 -11.65 6.62 -27.01
C VAL A 99 -10.46 6.61 -27.99
N LEU A 100 -9.43 5.88 -27.64
CA LEU A 100 -8.21 5.67 -28.43
C LEU A 100 -8.00 4.18 -28.63
N GLU A 101 -7.29 3.80 -29.67
CA GLU A 101 -7.03 2.40 -29.99
C GLU A 101 -5.52 2.12 -30.06
N GLY A 102 -5.15 0.89 -29.76
CA GLY A 102 -3.79 0.38 -29.94
C GLY A 102 -2.70 1.23 -29.30
N ALA A 103 -1.74 1.66 -30.12
CA ALA A 103 -0.56 2.39 -29.65
C ALA A 103 -0.89 3.75 -29.03
N ASP A 104 -1.92 4.44 -29.53
CA ASP A 104 -2.29 5.77 -29.00
C ASP A 104 -2.80 5.68 -27.56
N MET A 105 -3.58 4.65 -27.23
CA MET A 105 -4.01 4.39 -25.86
C MET A 105 -2.83 4.02 -24.95
N MET A 106 -1.86 3.25 -25.47
CA MET A 106 -0.64 2.90 -24.72
C MET A 106 0.18 4.15 -24.37
N VAL A 107 0.36 5.05 -25.34
CA VAL A 107 1.07 6.33 -25.11
C VAL A 107 0.32 7.20 -24.12
N TYR A 108 -1.01 7.35 -24.29
CA TYR A 108 -1.86 8.09 -23.38
C TYR A 108 -1.72 7.58 -21.94
N PHE A 109 -1.88 6.26 -21.75
CA PHE A 109 -1.75 5.65 -20.41
C PHE A 109 -0.39 5.90 -19.80
N SER A 110 0.70 5.70 -20.57
CA SER A 110 2.06 5.88 -20.07
C SER A 110 2.31 7.31 -19.57
N VAL A 111 1.86 8.31 -20.35
CA VAL A 111 2.03 9.72 -20.00
C VAL A 111 1.17 10.10 -18.80
N ILE A 112 -0.13 9.77 -18.84
CA ILE A 112 -1.06 10.19 -17.80
C ILE A 112 -0.75 9.54 -16.45
N TYR A 113 -0.30 8.27 -16.44
CA TYR A 113 0.04 7.57 -15.20
C TYR A 113 1.34 8.10 -14.57
N ILE A 114 2.35 8.42 -15.37
CA ILE A 114 3.57 9.08 -14.85
C ILE A 114 3.24 10.48 -14.30
N LEU A 115 2.42 11.25 -15.01
CA LEU A 115 1.94 12.56 -14.53
C LEU A 115 1.14 12.43 -13.23
N TRP A 116 0.34 11.37 -13.09
CA TRP A 116 -0.37 11.08 -11.85
C TRP A 116 0.61 10.88 -10.69
N GLY A 117 1.66 10.09 -10.86
CA GLY A 117 2.71 9.87 -9.84
C GLY A 117 3.39 11.18 -9.45
N VAL A 118 3.86 11.97 -10.43
CA VAL A 118 4.51 13.26 -10.18
C VAL A 118 3.61 14.22 -9.40
N THR A 119 2.37 14.40 -9.84
CA THR A 119 1.43 15.33 -9.20
C THR A 119 0.98 14.83 -7.83
N TYR A 120 0.89 13.50 -7.62
CA TYR A 120 0.62 12.92 -6.31
C TYR A 120 1.78 13.19 -5.34
N THR A 121 3.03 12.94 -5.74
CA THR A 121 4.21 13.22 -4.92
C THR A 121 4.33 14.71 -4.55
N MET A 122 3.94 15.63 -5.45
CA MET A 122 3.89 17.08 -5.17
C MET A 122 3.03 17.44 -3.96
N MET A 123 2.00 16.66 -3.68
CA MET A 123 1.10 16.85 -2.54
C MET A 123 1.49 15.95 -1.35
N ASP A 124 1.79 14.67 -1.59
CA ASP A 124 1.99 13.66 -0.54
C ASP A 124 3.23 13.95 0.32
N ILE A 125 4.36 14.27 -0.30
CA ILE A 125 5.60 14.56 0.42
C ILE A 125 5.46 15.78 1.34
N PRO A 126 4.96 16.95 0.88
CA PRO A 126 4.72 18.09 1.78
C PRO A 126 3.70 17.79 2.88
N TYR A 127 2.66 17.00 2.57
CA TYR A 127 1.62 16.64 3.54
C TYR A 127 2.22 15.92 4.76
N TRP A 128 2.97 14.84 4.55
CA TRP A 128 3.61 14.12 5.65
C TRP A 128 4.74 14.92 6.31
N SER A 129 5.48 15.69 5.52
CA SER A 129 6.53 16.57 6.01
C SER A 129 6.04 17.75 6.85
N MET A 130 4.76 18.07 6.77
CA MET A 130 4.14 19.11 7.58
C MET A 130 4.04 18.71 9.06
N ILE A 131 3.95 17.40 9.38
CA ILE A 131 3.81 16.91 10.78
C ILE A 131 4.86 17.53 11.72
N PRO A 132 6.18 17.39 11.48
CA PRO A 132 7.18 17.98 12.37
C PRO A 132 7.19 19.52 12.37
N ALA A 133 6.66 20.16 11.34
CA ALA A 133 6.61 21.63 11.27
C ALA A 133 5.44 22.25 12.05
N VAL A 134 4.39 21.47 12.30
CA VAL A 134 3.21 21.95 13.06
C VAL A 134 3.16 21.43 14.48
N THR A 135 4.03 20.46 14.84
CA THR A 135 4.11 19.87 16.20
C THR A 135 5.35 20.35 16.92
N ARG A 136 5.27 20.57 18.26
CA ARG A 136 6.38 21.03 19.08
C ARG A 136 7.00 19.92 19.92
N THR A 137 6.19 18.98 20.38
CA THR A 137 6.65 17.89 21.24
C THR A 137 6.67 16.57 20.47
N PRO A 138 7.54 15.61 20.87
CA PRO A 138 7.51 14.26 20.31
C PRO A 138 6.14 13.58 20.46
N ALA A 139 5.45 13.79 21.59
CA ALA A 139 4.12 13.23 21.83
C ALA A 139 3.06 13.80 20.88
N ASP A 140 3.08 15.11 20.59
CA ASP A 140 2.18 15.72 19.60
C ASP A 140 2.45 15.19 18.19
N ARG A 141 3.73 14.98 17.85
CA ARG A 141 4.15 14.41 16.57
C ARG A 141 3.64 12.99 16.40
N GLU A 142 3.80 12.17 17.42
CA GLU A 142 3.29 10.81 17.45
C GLU A 142 1.75 10.79 17.29
N ASN A 143 1.04 11.58 18.09
CA ASN A 143 -0.41 11.68 18.05
C ASN A 143 -0.91 12.10 16.66
N LEU A 144 -0.33 13.15 16.05
CA LEU A 144 -0.73 13.61 14.73
C LEU A 144 -0.42 12.58 13.64
N SER A 145 0.70 11.86 13.78
CA SER A 145 1.05 10.75 12.88
C SER A 145 0.05 9.61 12.97
N VAL A 146 -0.37 9.23 14.18
CA VAL A 146 -1.41 8.20 14.39
C VAL A 146 -2.73 8.62 13.78
N VAL A 147 -3.18 9.87 14.04
CA VAL A 147 -4.41 10.42 13.44
C VAL A 147 -4.33 10.37 11.91
N GLY A 148 -3.23 10.87 11.32
CA GLY A 148 -3.04 10.87 9.88
C GLY A 148 -3.08 9.46 9.28
N ARG A 149 -2.34 8.51 9.86
CA ARG A 149 -2.30 7.11 9.38
C ARG A 149 -3.65 6.39 9.53
N THR A 150 -4.34 6.59 10.64
CA THR A 150 -5.67 6.01 10.84
C THR A 150 -6.68 6.53 9.82
N CYS A 151 -6.72 7.85 9.62
CA CYS A 151 -7.60 8.47 8.66
C CYS A 151 -7.27 8.09 7.21
N ALA A 152 -5.98 7.96 6.86
CA ALA A 152 -5.52 7.42 5.59
C ALA A 152 -6.06 5.99 5.36
N GLY A 153 -5.96 5.14 6.38
CA GLY A 153 -6.55 3.79 6.34
C GLY A 153 -8.07 3.79 6.12
N VAL A 154 -8.79 4.75 6.72
CA VAL A 154 -10.23 4.94 6.46
C VAL A 154 -10.48 5.30 5.00
N GLY A 155 -9.69 6.22 4.41
CA GLY A 155 -9.81 6.58 3.00
C GLY A 155 -9.62 5.39 2.07
N SER A 156 -8.58 4.60 2.30
CA SER A 156 -8.32 3.36 1.55
C SER A 156 -9.45 2.33 1.71
N ALA A 157 -9.99 2.17 2.93
CA ALA A 157 -11.09 1.26 3.19
C ALA A 157 -12.38 1.68 2.47
N LEU A 158 -12.70 2.98 2.42
CA LEU A 158 -13.85 3.50 1.68
C LEU A 158 -13.74 3.17 0.18
N ILE A 159 -12.57 3.32 -0.41
CA ILE A 159 -12.33 2.95 -1.81
C ILE A 159 -12.51 1.45 -2.02
N ALA A 160 -11.90 0.61 -1.19
CA ALA A 160 -12.02 -0.84 -1.30
C ALA A 160 -13.49 -1.32 -1.17
N MET A 161 -14.27 -0.65 -0.31
CA MET A 161 -15.65 -1.01 -0.02
C MET A 161 -16.64 -0.52 -1.09
N PHE A 162 -16.48 0.69 -1.60
CA PHE A 162 -17.52 1.34 -2.39
C PHE A 162 -17.21 1.45 -3.89
N THR A 163 -15.96 1.36 -4.34
CA THR A 163 -15.60 1.62 -5.74
C THR A 163 -16.38 0.74 -6.70
N MET A 164 -16.35 -0.59 -6.56
CA MET A 164 -17.01 -1.48 -7.53
C MET A 164 -18.53 -1.44 -7.46
N LEU A 165 -19.10 -1.12 -6.30
CA LEU A 165 -20.54 -0.88 -6.16
C LEU A 165 -20.93 0.39 -6.91
N LEU A 166 -20.23 1.50 -6.65
CA LEU A 166 -20.48 2.77 -7.34
C LEU A 166 -20.22 2.70 -8.84
N VAL A 167 -19.20 1.96 -9.27
CA VAL A 167 -18.95 1.71 -10.71
C VAL A 167 -20.15 1.02 -11.34
N GLY A 168 -20.77 0.04 -10.67
CA GLY A 168 -21.98 -0.60 -11.15
C GLY A 168 -23.19 0.34 -11.19
N ASP A 169 -23.44 1.05 -10.09
CA ASP A 169 -24.61 1.90 -9.93
C ASP A 169 -24.55 3.16 -10.82
N LEU A 170 -23.39 3.82 -10.90
CA LEU A 170 -23.20 5.07 -11.66
C LEU A 170 -22.89 4.82 -13.15
N GLY A 171 -22.37 3.65 -13.47
CA GLY A 171 -22.00 3.30 -14.85
C GLY A 171 -23.13 2.74 -15.68
N GLY A 172 -24.20 2.23 -15.04
CA GLY A 172 -25.24 1.47 -15.74
C GLY A 172 -24.61 0.26 -16.45
N ASP A 173 -24.73 0.22 -17.78
CA ASP A 173 -24.21 -0.87 -18.59
C ASP A 173 -22.70 -0.75 -18.93
N SER A 174 -22.04 0.37 -18.55
CA SER A 174 -20.63 0.65 -18.91
C SER A 174 -19.76 0.88 -17.65
N GLU A 175 -18.84 -0.05 -17.37
CA GLU A 175 -17.85 0.12 -16.31
C GLU A 175 -16.93 1.34 -16.55
N ARG A 176 -16.63 1.65 -17.80
CA ARG A 176 -15.86 2.83 -18.19
C ARG A 176 -16.53 4.10 -17.71
N THR A 177 -17.85 4.23 -17.93
CA THR A 177 -18.64 5.36 -17.43
C THR A 177 -18.68 5.39 -15.90
N GLY A 178 -18.81 4.23 -15.26
CA GLY A 178 -18.78 4.11 -13.79
C GLY A 178 -17.47 4.59 -13.18
N PHE A 179 -16.34 4.13 -13.71
CA PHE A 179 -15.02 4.58 -13.23
C PHE A 179 -14.80 6.08 -13.43
N ARG A 180 -15.28 6.65 -14.52
CA ARG A 180 -15.23 8.10 -14.77
C ARG A 180 -15.96 8.90 -13.68
N TRP A 181 -17.16 8.47 -13.29
CA TRP A 181 -17.93 9.14 -12.24
C TRP A 181 -17.33 8.93 -10.85
N VAL A 182 -16.84 7.75 -10.55
CA VAL A 182 -16.14 7.47 -9.28
C VAL A 182 -14.87 8.32 -9.18
N ALA A 183 -14.09 8.43 -10.24
CA ALA A 183 -12.88 9.28 -10.24
C ALA A 183 -13.21 10.75 -10.03
N LEU A 184 -14.30 11.26 -10.64
CA LEU A 184 -14.78 12.63 -10.42
C LEU A 184 -15.18 12.84 -8.96
N LEU A 185 -15.96 11.93 -8.39
CA LEU A 185 -16.38 11.99 -6.98
C LEU A 185 -15.17 12.01 -6.04
N VAL A 186 -14.23 11.11 -6.24
CA VAL A 186 -12.99 11.02 -5.43
C VAL A 186 -12.14 12.29 -5.60
N ALA A 187 -12.00 12.80 -6.82
CA ALA A 187 -11.27 14.05 -7.09
C ALA A 187 -11.88 15.25 -6.36
N VAL A 188 -13.21 15.35 -6.33
CA VAL A 188 -13.92 16.43 -5.61
C VAL A 188 -13.73 16.28 -4.09
N ILE A 189 -13.92 15.08 -3.54
CA ILE A 189 -13.70 14.80 -2.12
C ILE A 189 -12.26 15.17 -1.72
N PHE A 190 -11.28 14.75 -2.51
CA PHE A 190 -9.87 15.05 -2.31
C PHE A 190 -9.61 16.56 -2.30
N GLY A 191 -10.11 17.30 -3.30
CA GLY A 191 -9.97 18.76 -3.36
C GLY A 191 -10.53 19.46 -2.14
N VAL A 192 -11.74 19.07 -1.69
CA VAL A 192 -12.39 19.64 -0.53
C VAL A 192 -11.65 19.31 0.77
N THR A 193 -11.26 18.07 0.98
CA THR A 193 -10.58 17.62 2.21
C THR A 193 -9.21 18.26 2.37
N GLU A 194 -8.43 18.38 1.29
CA GLU A 194 -7.13 19.05 1.33
C GLU A 194 -7.26 20.57 1.48
N ALA A 195 -8.28 21.19 0.91
CA ALA A 195 -8.57 22.59 1.15
C ALA A 195 -8.89 22.87 2.63
N ILE A 196 -9.70 22.01 3.27
CA ILE A 196 -9.99 22.08 4.72
C ILE A 196 -8.69 21.92 5.54
N CYS A 197 -7.84 20.95 5.19
CA CYS A 197 -6.55 20.75 5.85
C CYS A 197 -5.68 22.02 5.76
N CYS A 198 -5.45 22.52 4.55
CA CYS A 198 -4.61 23.69 4.31
C CYS A 198 -5.17 24.99 4.93
N ALA A 199 -6.48 25.13 5.03
CA ALA A 199 -7.10 26.30 5.67
C ALA A 199 -6.92 26.28 7.20
N SER A 200 -6.99 25.09 7.80
CA SER A 200 -7.03 24.91 9.26
C SER A 200 -5.65 24.74 9.89
N VAL A 201 -4.73 24.04 9.21
CA VAL A 201 -3.40 23.72 9.72
C VAL A 201 -2.38 24.73 9.22
N LYS A 202 -1.80 25.51 10.14
CA LYS A 202 -0.79 26.53 9.83
C LYS A 202 0.58 26.09 10.32
N GLU A 203 1.59 26.29 9.51
CA GLU A 203 2.99 26.04 9.85
C GLU A 203 3.45 27.03 10.92
N THR A 204 4.06 26.52 11.99
CA THR A 204 4.55 27.35 13.13
C THR A 204 6.05 27.33 13.30
N GLY A 205 6.80 26.57 12.52
CA GLY A 205 8.24 26.43 12.65
C GLY A 205 8.96 26.05 11.37
N SER A 206 10.28 26.29 11.36
CA SER A 206 11.20 25.87 10.29
C SER A 206 11.84 24.52 10.69
N ALA A 207 11.14 23.41 10.57
CA ALA A 207 11.78 22.11 10.73
C ALA A 207 12.75 21.86 9.57
N GLU A 208 14.02 21.56 9.87
CA GLU A 208 14.97 21.06 8.86
C GLU A 208 14.55 19.65 8.45
N ILE A 209 14.24 19.49 7.16
CA ILE A 209 13.97 18.18 6.59
C ILE A 209 15.34 17.62 6.15
N LYS A 210 15.86 16.67 6.91
CA LYS A 210 17.00 15.86 6.48
C LYS A 210 16.48 14.71 5.63
N THR A 211 16.69 14.79 4.33
CA THR A 211 16.40 13.71 3.39
C THR A 211 17.69 12.94 3.12
N ALA A 212 17.69 11.64 3.38
CA ALA A 212 18.77 10.76 3.01
C ALA A 212 18.74 10.52 1.49
N THR A 213 19.90 10.51 0.85
CA THR A 213 20.02 10.10 -0.55
C THR A 213 19.82 8.60 -0.68
N VAL A 214 19.36 8.14 -1.87
CA VAL A 214 19.17 6.70 -2.13
C VAL A 214 20.47 5.90 -1.86
N GLY A 215 21.62 6.46 -2.21
CA GLY A 215 22.92 5.84 -1.92
C GLY A 215 23.21 5.67 -0.43
N GLU A 216 22.87 6.68 0.39
CA GLU A 216 22.99 6.59 1.87
C GLU A 216 22.05 5.56 2.44
N MET A 217 20.80 5.45 1.93
CA MET A 217 19.84 4.44 2.35
C MET A 217 20.36 3.02 2.09
N PHE A 218 20.89 2.75 0.90
CA PHE A 218 21.49 1.44 0.58
C PHE A 218 22.72 1.15 1.44
N LYS A 219 23.61 2.13 1.63
CA LYS A 219 24.80 1.96 2.47
C LYS A 219 24.43 1.63 3.91
N ALA A 220 23.45 2.32 4.52
CA ALA A 220 22.96 2.03 5.87
C ALA A 220 22.35 0.63 5.97
N LEU A 221 21.54 0.24 4.98
CA LEU A 221 20.92 -1.08 4.96
C LEU A 221 21.96 -2.20 4.86
N PHE A 222 22.93 -2.10 3.93
CA PHE A 222 23.97 -3.13 3.75
C PHE A 222 24.98 -3.19 4.90
N SER A 223 25.14 -2.12 5.68
CA SER A 223 26.00 -2.14 6.88
C SER A 223 25.34 -2.85 8.07
N ASN A 224 24.02 -3.04 8.03
CA ASN A 224 23.22 -3.62 9.10
C ASN A 224 22.54 -4.92 8.62
N ASP A 225 23.17 -6.06 8.92
CA ASP A 225 22.72 -7.38 8.49
C ASP A 225 21.31 -7.73 8.99
N GLN A 226 20.94 -7.30 10.21
CA GLN A 226 19.60 -7.56 10.75
C GLN A 226 18.53 -6.68 10.10
N ALA A 227 18.83 -5.40 9.83
CA ALA A 227 17.95 -4.54 9.04
C ALA A 227 17.72 -5.11 7.64
N LEU A 228 18.76 -5.63 6.99
CA LEU A 228 18.66 -6.27 5.67
C LEU A 228 17.70 -7.47 5.69
N VAL A 229 17.77 -8.33 6.70
CA VAL A 229 16.88 -9.50 6.88
C VAL A 229 15.43 -9.05 7.09
N VAL A 230 15.22 -8.05 7.94
CA VAL A 230 13.87 -7.52 8.22
C VAL A 230 13.27 -6.86 6.98
N VAL A 231 14.03 -5.99 6.31
CA VAL A 231 13.58 -5.32 5.07
C VAL A 231 13.30 -6.34 3.98
N GLY A 232 14.15 -7.34 3.80
CA GLY A 232 13.90 -8.45 2.87
C GLY A 232 12.62 -9.22 3.19
N SER A 233 12.36 -9.49 4.47
CA SER A 233 11.11 -10.13 4.91
C SER A 233 9.89 -9.26 4.64
N ILE A 234 10.00 -7.94 4.89
CA ILE A 234 8.94 -6.95 4.58
C ILE A 234 8.61 -6.95 3.09
N VAL A 235 9.63 -6.94 2.23
CA VAL A 235 9.45 -6.98 0.77
C VAL A 235 8.69 -8.25 0.35
N LEU A 236 9.10 -9.40 0.83
CA LEU A 236 8.47 -10.68 0.48
C LEU A 236 7.01 -10.74 0.99
N ILE A 237 6.74 -10.36 2.24
CA ILE A 237 5.39 -10.36 2.82
C ILE A 237 4.47 -9.40 2.04
N ASN A 238 4.92 -8.18 1.79
CA ASN A 238 4.13 -7.20 1.02
C ASN A 238 3.94 -7.64 -0.44
N SER A 239 4.95 -8.24 -1.08
CA SER A 239 4.80 -8.77 -2.44
C SER A 239 3.73 -9.86 -2.51
N ALA A 240 3.66 -10.77 -1.54
CA ALA A 240 2.61 -11.79 -1.47
C ALA A 240 1.22 -11.15 -1.34
N LEU A 241 1.08 -10.12 -0.48
CA LEU A 241 -0.17 -9.40 -0.33
C LEU A 241 -0.59 -8.67 -1.61
N TYR A 242 0.35 -7.96 -2.27
CA TYR A 242 0.07 -7.23 -3.51
C TYR A 242 -0.33 -8.18 -4.64
N LEU A 243 0.34 -9.33 -4.79
CA LEU A 243 -0.04 -10.35 -5.77
C LEU A 243 -1.48 -10.83 -5.53
N THR A 244 -1.81 -11.19 -4.28
CA THR A 244 -3.17 -11.62 -3.94
C THR A 244 -4.20 -10.53 -4.24
N SER A 245 -3.93 -9.30 -3.81
CA SER A 245 -4.85 -8.17 -4.01
C SER A 245 -5.07 -7.83 -5.47
N ASN A 246 -4.05 -8.02 -6.32
CA ASN A 246 -4.15 -7.75 -7.73
C ASN A 246 -4.92 -8.86 -8.49
N PHE A 247 -4.75 -10.14 -8.12
CA PHE A 247 -5.44 -11.24 -8.80
C PHE A 247 -6.87 -11.45 -8.33
N ILE A 248 -7.22 -11.07 -7.09
CA ILE A 248 -8.50 -11.42 -6.48
C ILE A 248 -9.71 -10.80 -7.19
N ILE A 249 -9.57 -9.61 -7.78
CA ILE A 249 -10.65 -8.97 -8.53
C ILE A 249 -11.01 -9.80 -9.79
N TYR A 250 -9.99 -10.32 -10.48
CA TYR A 250 -10.18 -11.19 -11.66
C TYR A 250 -10.80 -12.52 -11.26
N PHE A 251 -10.39 -13.09 -10.13
CA PHE A 251 -11.00 -14.30 -9.57
C PHE A 251 -12.49 -14.11 -9.33
N PHE A 252 -12.90 -13.03 -8.65
CA PHE A 252 -14.32 -12.77 -8.42
C PHE A 252 -15.09 -12.50 -9.70
N LYS A 253 -14.49 -11.84 -10.68
CA LYS A 253 -15.16 -11.54 -11.95
C LYS A 253 -15.31 -12.77 -12.83
N TYR A 254 -14.26 -13.56 -13.02
CA TYR A 254 -14.20 -14.60 -14.04
C TYR A 254 -14.40 -16.02 -13.52
N ASP A 255 -13.98 -16.32 -12.29
CA ASP A 255 -14.03 -17.66 -11.71
C ASP A 255 -15.21 -17.84 -10.74
N PHE A 256 -15.35 -16.93 -9.78
CA PHE A 256 -16.53 -16.89 -8.90
C PHE A 256 -17.80 -16.56 -9.71
N GLY A 257 -17.73 -15.52 -10.54
CA GLY A 257 -18.72 -15.18 -11.57
C GLY A 257 -20.07 -14.72 -11.03
N GLY A 258 -21.05 -14.73 -11.96
CA GLY A 258 -22.42 -14.33 -11.67
C GLY A 258 -22.67 -12.81 -11.70
N THR A 259 -23.94 -12.40 -11.72
CA THR A 259 -24.35 -11.00 -11.78
C THR A 259 -23.99 -10.22 -10.52
N GLY A 260 -23.76 -10.91 -9.40
CA GLY A 260 -23.42 -10.32 -8.10
C GLY A 260 -21.93 -10.30 -7.74
N TRP A 261 -21.01 -10.59 -8.67
CA TRP A 261 -19.59 -10.72 -8.36
C TRP A 261 -18.98 -9.46 -7.71
N LYS A 262 -19.43 -8.25 -8.12
CA LYS A 262 -18.98 -6.99 -7.54
C LYS A 262 -19.31 -6.89 -6.05
N ALA A 263 -20.53 -7.26 -5.67
CA ALA A 263 -20.96 -7.29 -4.26
C ALA A 263 -20.18 -8.34 -3.46
N SER A 264 -19.96 -9.52 -4.04
CA SER A 264 -19.18 -10.60 -3.42
C SER A 264 -17.71 -10.20 -3.21
N TYR A 265 -17.09 -9.58 -4.20
CA TYR A 265 -15.74 -9.01 -4.10
C TYR A 265 -15.65 -7.95 -3.01
N THR A 266 -16.61 -7.02 -2.99
CA THR A 266 -16.66 -5.94 -1.99
C THR A 266 -16.82 -6.51 -0.58
N LEU A 267 -17.73 -7.48 -0.39
CA LEU A 267 -17.95 -8.10 0.91
C LEU A 267 -16.71 -8.87 1.39
N PHE A 268 -16.08 -9.65 0.51
CA PHE A 268 -14.84 -10.36 0.81
C PHE A 268 -13.72 -9.39 1.21
N SER A 269 -13.51 -8.31 0.45
CA SER A 269 -12.48 -7.30 0.72
C SER A 269 -12.73 -6.55 2.03
N THR A 270 -14.00 -6.24 2.33
CA THR A 270 -14.41 -5.59 3.58
C THR A 270 -14.16 -6.48 4.79
N ILE A 271 -14.55 -7.76 4.71
CA ILE A 271 -14.30 -8.76 5.76
C ILE A 271 -12.80 -8.95 5.95
N GLY A 272 -12.03 -9.03 4.84
CA GLY A 272 -10.57 -9.12 4.88
C GLY A 272 -9.92 -7.92 5.56
N GLY A 273 -10.33 -6.71 5.21
CA GLY A 273 -9.84 -5.48 5.84
C GLY A 273 -10.14 -5.42 7.35
N ALA A 274 -11.36 -5.79 7.75
CA ALA A 274 -11.74 -5.91 9.16
C ALA A 274 -10.90 -6.97 9.89
N ALA A 275 -10.67 -8.13 9.27
CA ALA A 275 -9.84 -9.19 9.81
C ALA A 275 -8.37 -8.73 9.99
N GLN A 276 -7.83 -7.96 9.05
CA GLN A 276 -6.49 -7.39 9.16
C GLN A 276 -6.37 -6.44 10.35
N ILE A 277 -7.34 -5.57 10.56
CA ILE A 277 -7.39 -4.65 11.72
C ILE A 277 -7.50 -5.44 13.02
N LEU A 278 -8.38 -6.44 13.08
CA LEU A 278 -8.51 -7.31 14.25
C LEU A 278 -7.25 -8.11 14.54
N GLY A 279 -6.55 -8.58 13.49
CA GLY A 279 -5.25 -9.23 13.61
C GLY A 279 -4.22 -8.33 14.28
N MET A 280 -4.15 -7.09 13.84
CA MET A 280 -3.23 -6.08 14.37
C MET A 280 -3.58 -5.65 15.80
N MET A 281 -4.83 -5.32 16.07
CA MET A 281 -5.25 -4.67 17.32
C MET A 281 -5.63 -5.64 18.45
N VAL A 282 -6.06 -6.85 18.10
CA VAL A 282 -6.58 -7.82 19.07
C VAL A 282 -5.74 -9.09 19.11
N LEU A 283 -5.58 -9.78 17.99
CA LEU A 283 -4.90 -11.08 17.96
C LEU A 283 -3.42 -10.98 18.34
N TYR A 284 -2.71 -9.99 17.78
CA TYR A 284 -1.29 -9.78 18.12
C TYR A 284 -1.08 -9.57 19.63
N PRO A 285 -1.73 -8.59 20.31
CA PRO A 285 -1.55 -8.41 21.75
C PRO A 285 -1.98 -9.62 22.59
N VAL A 286 -2.98 -10.37 22.16
CA VAL A 286 -3.42 -11.58 22.87
C VAL A 286 -2.36 -12.69 22.76
N LEU A 287 -1.85 -12.95 21.57
CA LEU A 287 -0.80 -13.95 21.35
C LEU A 287 0.51 -13.57 22.02
N ARG A 288 0.84 -12.26 22.04
CA ARG A 288 2.05 -11.73 22.67
C ARG A 288 2.12 -11.97 24.18
N LYS A 289 0.96 -12.15 24.84
CA LYS A 289 0.94 -12.52 26.27
C LYS A 289 1.52 -13.91 26.56
N LYS A 290 1.54 -14.80 25.56
CA LYS A 290 1.96 -16.18 25.73
C LYS A 290 3.18 -16.58 24.88
N LEU A 291 3.46 -15.84 23.82
CA LEU A 291 4.48 -16.14 22.83
C LEU A 291 5.44 -14.96 22.67
N SER A 292 6.70 -15.27 22.31
CA SER A 292 7.68 -14.26 21.90
C SER A 292 7.30 -13.63 20.55
N ASN A 293 7.78 -12.42 20.24
CA ASN A 293 7.52 -11.76 18.95
C ASN A 293 7.99 -12.62 17.76
N THR A 294 9.15 -13.27 17.87
CA THR A 294 9.66 -14.20 16.86
C THR A 294 8.78 -15.44 16.68
N ALA A 295 8.20 -15.95 17.77
CA ALA A 295 7.23 -17.05 17.70
C ALA A 295 5.92 -16.61 17.05
N VAL A 296 5.35 -15.44 17.44
CA VAL A 296 4.13 -14.90 16.82
C VAL A 296 4.34 -14.66 15.32
N PHE A 297 5.49 -14.13 14.92
CA PHE A 297 5.83 -13.92 13.51
C PHE A 297 5.85 -15.23 12.71
N THR A 298 6.53 -16.25 13.26
CA THR A 298 6.63 -17.57 12.62
C THR A 298 5.28 -18.26 12.52
N VAL A 299 4.47 -18.20 13.58
CA VAL A 299 3.10 -18.76 13.61
C VAL A 299 2.21 -18.03 12.62
N SER A 300 2.28 -16.70 12.55
CA SER A 300 1.49 -15.90 11.60
C SER A 300 1.82 -16.26 10.15
N LEU A 301 3.11 -16.41 9.80
CA LEU A 301 3.51 -16.87 8.46
C LEU A 301 3.01 -18.30 8.19
N GLY A 302 3.12 -19.22 9.15
CA GLY A 302 2.63 -20.60 9.03
C GLY A 302 1.11 -20.66 8.83
N LEU A 303 0.34 -19.88 9.59
CA LEU A 303 -1.12 -19.79 9.46
C LEU A 303 -1.52 -19.15 8.14
N ALA A 304 -0.81 -18.12 7.67
CA ALA A 304 -1.06 -17.51 6.35
C ALA A 304 -0.84 -18.52 5.22
N LEU A 305 0.25 -19.28 5.27
CA LEU A 305 0.52 -20.39 4.33
C LEU A 305 -0.59 -21.45 4.36
N GLY A 306 -1.04 -21.85 5.55
CA GLY A 306 -2.18 -22.74 5.72
C GLY A 306 -3.47 -22.18 5.14
N GLY A 307 -3.75 -20.88 5.35
CA GLY A 307 -4.89 -20.18 4.79
C GLY A 307 -4.89 -20.20 3.25
N TYR A 308 -3.75 -19.91 2.62
CA TYR A 308 -3.62 -20.02 1.16
C TYR A 308 -3.77 -21.46 0.66
N ALA A 309 -3.25 -22.45 1.38
CA ALA A 309 -3.42 -23.88 1.02
C ALA A 309 -4.90 -24.28 1.07
N VAL A 310 -5.64 -23.85 2.09
CA VAL A 310 -7.09 -24.09 2.19
C VAL A 310 -7.83 -23.37 1.07
N LEU A 311 -7.47 -22.11 0.77
CA LEU A 311 -8.06 -21.35 -0.34
C LEU A 311 -7.86 -22.08 -1.68
N LEU A 312 -6.64 -22.56 -1.95
CA LEU A 312 -6.33 -23.35 -3.13
C LEU A 312 -7.19 -24.63 -3.20
N LEU A 313 -7.30 -25.35 -2.08
CA LEU A 313 -8.11 -26.57 -2.01
C LEU A 313 -9.57 -26.29 -2.34
N LEU A 314 -10.15 -25.22 -1.79
CA LEU A 314 -11.53 -24.82 -2.08
C LEU A 314 -11.71 -24.49 -3.57
N CYS A 315 -10.75 -23.78 -4.18
CA CYS A 315 -10.78 -23.46 -5.60
C CYS A 315 -10.67 -24.71 -6.50
N LEU A 316 -9.89 -25.73 -6.10
CA LEU A 316 -9.72 -26.95 -6.87
C LEU A 316 -10.85 -27.96 -6.73
N THR A 317 -11.52 -27.97 -5.56
CA THR A 317 -12.61 -28.93 -5.25
C THR A 317 -14.00 -28.44 -5.67
N GLY A 318 -14.11 -27.25 -6.29
CA GLY A 318 -15.38 -26.67 -6.73
C GLY A 318 -16.22 -26.01 -5.64
N PHE A 319 -15.72 -25.93 -4.41
CA PHE A 319 -16.36 -25.20 -3.31
C PHE A 319 -16.15 -23.68 -3.36
N SER A 320 -15.41 -23.18 -4.36
CA SER A 320 -15.16 -21.74 -4.55
C SER A 320 -16.43 -20.92 -4.84
N GLY A 321 -17.54 -21.55 -5.24
CA GLY A 321 -18.82 -20.86 -5.44
C GLY A 321 -19.51 -20.37 -4.16
N SER A 322 -19.01 -20.74 -2.97
CA SER A 322 -19.54 -20.26 -1.70
C SER A 322 -18.67 -19.16 -1.10
N LEU A 323 -19.19 -17.91 -1.10
CA LEU A 323 -18.50 -16.77 -0.52
C LEU A 323 -18.15 -16.99 0.97
N ALA A 324 -19.07 -17.61 1.74
CA ALA A 324 -18.85 -17.89 3.15
C ALA A 324 -17.64 -18.82 3.38
N LEU A 325 -17.48 -19.85 2.53
CA LEU A 325 -16.34 -20.75 2.59
C LEU A 325 -15.03 -20.06 2.20
N LEU A 326 -15.05 -19.18 1.20
CA LEU A 326 -13.88 -18.40 0.80
C LEU A 326 -13.45 -17.39 1.87
N CYS A 327 -14.42 -16.82 2.61
CA CYS A 327 -14.10 -15.88 3.68
C CYS A 327 -13.32 -16.52 4.83
N VAL A 328 -13.46 -17.82 5.10
CA VAL A 328 -12.76 -18.50 6.20
C VAL A 328 -11.23 -18.41 6.03
N PRO A 329 -10.62 -18.94 4.95
CA PRO A 329 -9.19 -18.80 4.73
C PRO A 329 -8.78 -17.33 4.47
N GLY A 330 -9.65 -16.53 3.85
CA GLY A 330 -9.41 -15.10 3.65
C GLY A 330 -9.19 -14.35 4.97
N VAL A 331 -10.07 -14.54 5.94
CA VAL A 331 -9.94 -13.96 7.30
C VAL A 331 -8.61 -14.36 7.95
N VAL A 332 -8.23 -15.63 7.84
CA VAL A 332 -6.96 -16.12 8.41
C VAL A 332 -5.77 -15.40 7.75
N VAL A 333 -5.73 -15.34 6.42
CA VAL A 333 -4.64 -14.70 5.67
C VAL A 333 -4.53 -13.22 6.01
N PHE A 334 -5.65 -12.48 5.97
CA PHE A 334 -5.65 -11.04 6.24
C PHE A 334 -5.36 -10.72 7.72
N ALA A 335 -5.87 -11.49 8.67
CA ALA A 335 -5.55 -11.32 10.08
C ALA A 335 -4.07 -11.56 10.37
N CYS A 336 -3.48 -12.61 9.77
CA CYS A 336 -2.05 -12.86 9.86
C CYS A 336 -1.22 -11.72 9.26
N ASN A 337 -1.65 -11.17 8.12
CA ASN A 337 -0.99 -10.02 7.51
C ASN A 337 -1.01 -8.79 8.42
N GLY A 338 -2.12 -8.55 9.14
CA GLY A 338 -2.20 -7.50 10.15
C GLY A 338 -1.16 -7.68 11.27
N MET A 339 -1.04 -8.89 11.81
CA MET A 339 -0.02 -9.20 12.83
C MET A 339 1.41 -9.04 12.30
N LEU A 340 1.68 -9.50 11.07
CA LEU A 340 2.98 -9.38 10.42
C LEU A 340 3.38 -7.92 10.19
N SER A 341 2.43 -7.04 9.86
CA SER A 341 2.66 -5.60 9.67
C SER A 341 3.18 -4.93 10.95
N VAL A 342 2.60 -5.26 12.11
CA VAL A 342 3.08 -4.75 13.41
C VAL A 342 4.47 -5.29 13.73
N LEU A 343 4.66 -6.61 13.58
CA LEU A 343 5.91 -7.29 13.94
C LEU A 343 7.08 -6.84 13.07
N THR A 344 6.87 -6.64 11.77
CA THR A 344 7.92 -6.13 10.87
C THR A 344 8.37 -4.73 11.25
N THR A 345 7.45 -3.85 11.65
CA THR A 345 7.80 -2.52 12.15
C THR A 345 8.59 -2.59 13.45
N LEU A 346 8.19 -3.47 14.37
CA LEU A 346 8.91 -3.70 15.63
C LEU A 346 10.32 -4.23 15.39
N PHE A 347 10.47 -5.24 14.55
CA PHE A 347 11.79 -5.80 14.23
C PHE A 347 12.68 -4.82 13.49
N LEU A 348 12.11 -3.95 12.67
CA LEU A 348 12.88 -2.89 12.02
C LEU A 348 13.41 -1.90 13.07
N SER A 349 12.59 -1.50 14.04
CA SER A 349 13.02 -0.64 15.15
C SER A 349 14.15 -1.30 15.97
N ASN A 350 13.99 -2.58 16.33
CA ASN A 350 15.04 -3.33 17.04
C ASN A 350 16.33 -3.45 16.22
N SER A 351 16.22 -3.52 14.90
CA SER A 351 17.41 -3.56 14.02
C SER A 351 18.13 -2.21 13.94
N VAL A 352 17.43 -1.08 14.16
CA VAL A 352 18.06 0.24 14.29
C VAL A 352 18.94 0.29 15.54
N ASP A 353 18.40 -0.17 16.68
CA ASP A 353 19.16 -0.22 17.95
C ASP A 353 20.39 -1.15 17.86
N TYR A 354 20.23 -2.30 17.20
CA TYR A 354 21.35 -3.19 16.87
C TYR A 354 22.42 -2.49 15.99
N GLY A 355 21.97 -1.75 14.98
CA GLY A 355 22.87 -0.98 14.11
C GLY A 355 23.63 0.09 14.86
N GLN A 356 22.97 0.79 15.79
CA GLN A 356 23.59 1.80 16.64
C GLN A 356 24.67 1.19 17.53
N LEU A 357 24.42 0.06 18.17
CA LEU A 357 25.42 -0.67 18.98
C LEU A 357 26.62 -1.13 18.15
N LYS A 358 26.38 -1.57 16.88
CA LYS A 358 27.42 -2.08 15.99
C LYS A 358 28.27 -0.99 15.34
N THR A 359 27.68 0.14 14.98
CA THR A 359 28.33 1.21 14.17
C THR A 359 28.59 2.50 14.94
N GLY A 360 28.05 2.64 16.14
CA GLY A 360 28.07 3.89 16.92
C GLY A 360 27.17 4.99 16.35
N ARG A 361 26.36 4.72 15.32
CA ARG A 361 25.50 5.69 14.66
C ARG A 361 24.05 5.22 14.65
N ARG A 362 23.13 6.09 15.07
CA ARG A 362 21.70 5.84 14.99
C ARG A 362 21.17 6.29 13.63
N GLU A 363 20.91 5.34 12.74
CA GLU A 363 20.46 5.60 11.36
C GLU A 363 18.96 5.30 11.17
N GLU A 364 18.13 5.61 12.17
CA GLU A 364 16.69 5.28 12.20
C GLU A 364 15.94 5.82 10.97
N SER A 365 16.03 7.13 10.71
CA SER A 365 15.32 7.76 9.60
C SER A 365 15.73 7.19 8.24
N VAL A 366 17.01 6.82 8.08
CA VAL A 366 17.56 6.25 6.86
C VAL A 366 17.02 4.85 6.61
N ILE A 367 16.98 4.00 7.65
CA ILE A 367 16.48 2.62 7.58
C ILE A 367 14.95 2.59 7.30
N PHE A 368 14.16 3.46 7.96
CA PHE A 368 12.73 3.55 7.69
C PHE A 368 12.42 4.14 6.31
N SER A 369 13.21 5.09 5.83
CA SER A 369 13.09 5.59 4.45
C SER A 369 13.42 4.50 3.43
N MET A 370 14.43 3.69 3.71
CA MET A 370 14.76 2.53 2.87
C MET A 370 13.64 1.48 2.85
N GLN A 371 13.00 1.20 3.99
CA GLN A 371 11.81 0.34 4.03
C GLN A 371 10.73 0.86 3.09
N THR A 372 10.41 2.15 3.17
CA THR A 372 9.38 2.76 2.31
C THR A 372 9.74 2.64 0.84
N PHE A 373 10.99 2.92 0.48
CA PHE A 373 11.51 2.79 -0.87
C PHE A 373 11.33 1.36 -1.41
N VAL A 374 11.81 0.35 -0.66
CA VAL A 374 11.75 -1.04 -1.14
C VAL A 374 10.33 -1.61 -1.18
N VAL A 375 9.43 -1.17 -0.29
CA VAL A 375 8.01 -1.56 -0.33
C VAL A 375 7.33 -0.99 -1.58
N LYS A 376 7.60 0.27 -1.94
CA LYS A 376 7.12 0.85 -3.21
C LYS A 376 7.65 0.07 -4.42
N ALA A 377 8.95 -0.22 -4.44
CA ALA A 377 9.55 -1.01 -5.52
C ALA A 377 8.94 -2.42 -5.60
N ALA A 378 8.74 -3.10 -4.46
CA ALA A 378 8.11 -4.41 -4.40
C ALA A 378 6.66 -4.39 -4.92
N SER A 379 5.89 -3.34 -4.62
CA SER A 379 4.54 -3.18 -5.16
C SER A 379 4.55 -3.08 -6.68
N GLY A 380 5.49 -2.33 -7.26
CA GLY A 380 5.67 -2.22 -8.71
C GLY A 380 6.02 -3.55 -9.36
N VAL A 381 6.98 -4.28 -8.78
CA VAL A 381 7.36 -5.63 -9.26
C VAL A 381 6.18 -6.59 -9.17
N ALA A 382 5.42 -6.57 -8.06
CA ALA A 382 4.25 -7.45 -7.90
C ALA A 382 3.17 -7.17 -8.96
N VAL A 383 2.90 -5.90 -9.27
CA VAL A 383 1.93 -5.53 -10.32
C VAL A 383 2.42 -5.95 -11.71
N PHE A 384 3.72 -5.79 -11.99
CA PHE A 384 4.31 -6.26 -13.26
C PHE A 384 4.22 -7.79 -13.40
N LEU A 385 4.53 -8.53 -12.33
CA LEU A 385 4.36 -9.99 -12.31
C LEU A 385 2.90 -10.39 -12.46
N THR A 386 1.95 -9.61 -11.92
CA THR A 386 0.52 -9.83 -12.16
C THR A 386 0.19 -9.67 -13.64
N GLY A 387 0.69 -8.61 -14.29
CA GLY A 387 0.49 -8.40 -15.73
C GLY A 387 1.01 -9.55 -16.58
N ILE A 388 2.26 -9.97 -16.35
CA ILE A 388 2.83 -11.15 -17.01
C ILE A 388 1.97 -12.39 -16.74
N GLY A 389 1.54 -12.59 -15.49
CA GLY A 389 0.72 -13.74 -15.11
C GLY A 389 -0.60 -13.79 -15.86
N LEU A 390 -1.31 -12.66 -15.98
CA LEU A 390 -2.58 -12.55 -16.70
C LEU A 390 -2.42 -12.87 -18.19
N ASP A 391 -1.37 -12.33 -18.82
CA ASP A 391 -1.09 -12.62 -20.24
C ASP A 391 -0.68 -14.09 -20.45
N LEU A 392 0.15 -14.66 -19.55
CA LEU A 392 0.59 -16.06 -19.62
C LEU A 392 -0.58 -17.05 -19.51
N ILE A 393 -1.58 -16.77 -18.68
CA ILE A 393 -2.77 -17.62 -18.55
C ILE A 393 -3.80 -17.35 -19.65
N GLY A 394 -3.55 -16.37 -20.54
CA GLY A 394 -4.41 -16.02 -21.65
C GLY A 394 -5.76 -15.44 -21.20
N LEU A 395 -5.76 -14.64 -20.12
CA LEU A 395 -6.99 -14.02 -19.63
C LEU A 395 -7.40 -12.91 -20.59
N SER A 396 -8.52 -13.14 -21.29
CA SER A 396 -9.09 -12.15 -22.22
C SER A 396 -9.97 -11.19 -21.47
N GLY A 397 -9.63 -9.88 -21.52
CA GLY A 397 -10.48 -8.82 -20.98
C GLY A 397 -11.82 -8.72 -21.72
N ASN A 398 -12.83 -8.11 -21.09
CA ASN A 398 -14.07 -7.75 -21.76
C ASN A 398 -13.83 -6.48 -22.62
N ALA A 399 -13.47 -6.68 -23.87
CA ALA A 399 -13.38 -5.58 -24.85
C ALA A 399 -14.76 -4.99 -25.23
N GLU A 400 -15.86 -5.69 -24.92
CA GLU A 400 -17.22 -5.21 -25.16
C GLU A 400 -17.85 -4.69 -23.88
N GLU A 401 -18.13 -3.39 -23.83
CA GLU A 401 -18.66 -2.68 -22.66
C GLU A 401 -20.06 -3.15 -22.21
N THR A 402 -20.80 -3.89 -23.05
CA THR A 402 -22.24 -4.18 -22.85
C THR A 402 -22.61 -5.66 -22.92
N GLY A 403 -21.65 -6.57 -22.72
CA GLY A 403 -21.89 -8.01 -22.82
C GLY A 403 -21.83 -8.76 -21.47
N PRO A 404 -22.31 -10.03 -21.43
CA PRO A 404 -22.04 -10.89 -20.30
C PRO A 404 -20.52 -11.10 -20.14
N VAL A 405 -20.06 -11.30 -18.90
CA VAL A 405 -18.63 -11.55 -18.61
C VAL A 405 -18.10 -12.64 -19.52
N ALA A 406 -17.02 -12.36 -20.27
CA ALA A 406 -16.45 -13.30 -21.23
C ALA A 406 -16.07 -14.62 -20.54
N ALA A 407 -16.60 -15.73 -21.06
CA ALA A 407 -16.27 -17.06 -20.56
C ALA A 407 -14.79 -17.36 -20.81
N GLN A 408 -14.07 -17.69 -19.74
CA GLN A 408 -12.65 -18.04 -19.80
C GLN A 408 -12.47 -19.55 -19.97
N SER A 409 -11.33 -19.95 -20.55
CA SER A 409 -11.01 -21.38 -20.67
C SER A 409 -10.76 -22.01 -19.30
N ALA A 410 -10.98 -23.32 -19.17
CA ALA A 410 -10.67 -24.04 -17.92
C ALA A 410 -9.18 -23.92 -17.53
N GLY A 411 -8.28 -23.83 -18.51
CA GLY A 411 -6.84 -23.61 -18.28
C GLY A 411 -6.56 -22.21 -17.73
N THR A 412 -7.22 -21.16 -18.26
CA THR A 412 -7.12 -19.79 -17.76
C THR A 412 -7.61 -19.68 -16.32
N LEU A 413 -8.76 -20.28 -15.99
CA LEU A 413 -9.29 -20.28 -14.62
C LEU A 413 -8.38 -21.03 -13.65
N LEU A 414 -7.85 -22.18 -14.05
CA LEU A 414 -6.87 -22.91 -13.23
C LEU A 414 -5.60 -22.07 -13.03
N GLY A 415 -5.10 -21.44 -14.07
CA GLY A 415 -3.95 -20.54 -13.99
C GLY A 415 -4.20 -19.39 -13.02
N LEU A 416 -5.38 -18.76 -13.07
CA LEU A 416 -5.77 -17.67 -12.16
C LEU A 416 -5.78 -18.13 -10.70
N ARG A 417 -6.36 -19.31 -10.41
CA ARG A 417 -6.37 -19.92 -9.07
C ARG A 417 -4.96 -20.17 -8.55
N LEU A 418 -4.06 -20.69 -9.39
CA LEU A 418 -2.66 -20.95 -9.02
C LEU A 418 -1.90 -19.64 -8.80
N MET A 419 -2.04 -18.65 -9.67
CA MET A 419 -1.37 -17.36 -9.53
C MET A 419 -1.82 -16.61 -8.26
N MET A 420 -3.10 -16.69 -7.90
CA MET A 420 -3.65 -16.06 -6.70
C MET A 420 -3.22 -16.74 -5.39
N THR A 421 -2.88 -18.04 -5.43
CA THR A 421 -2.63 -18.83 -4.21
C THR A 421 -1.19 -19.35 -4.12
N VAL A 422 -0.72 -20.10 -5.10
CA VAL A 422 0.60 -20.75 -5.06
C VAL A 422 1.74 -19.75 -5.13
N LEU A 423 1.61 -18.71 -5.95
CA LEU A 423 2.64 -17.68 -6.07
C LEU A 423 2.85 -16.90 -4.75
N PRO A 424 1.80 -16.36 -4.10
CA PRO A 424 1.94 -15.77 -2.75
C PRO A 424 2.47 -16.76 -1.70
N MET A 425 2.06 -18.04 -1.75
CA MET A 425 2.59 -19.08 -0.86
C MET A 425 4.10 -19.26 -1.02
N ALA A 426 4.59 -19.32 -2.24
CA ALA A 426 6.02 -19.47 -2.51
C ALA A 426 6.82 -18.28 -1.95
N VAL A 427 6.30 -17.06 -2.13
CA VAL A 427 6.90 -15.83 -1.62
C VAL A 427 6.89 -15.78 -0.08
N LEU A 428 5.78 -16.16 0.56
CA LEU A 428 5.70 -16.24 2.03
C LEU A 428 6.58 -17.33 2.60
N ALA A 429 6.70 -18.49 1.92
CA ALA A 429 7.62 -19.57 2.33
C ALA A 429 9.08 -19.07 2.26
N ALA A 430 9.45 -18.32 1.22
CA ALA A 430 10.76 -17.69 1.13
C ALA A 430 11.00 -16.71 2.29
N ALA A 431 9.99 -15.87 2.65
CA ALA A 431 10.07 -15.00 3.81
C ALA A 431 10.29 -15.76 5.12
N LEU A 432 9.57 -16.87 5.32
CA LEU A 432 9.72 -17.73 6.50
C LEU A 432 11.12 -18.34 6.59
N VAL A 433 11.65 -18.84 5.47
CA VAL A 433 13.01 -19.42 5.40
C VAL A 433 14.06 -18.35 5.65
N LEU A 434 13.95 -17.18 5.02
CA LEU A 434 14.86 -16.05 5.23
C LEU A 434 14.90 -15.66 6.70
N PHE A 435 13.75 -15.42 7.29
CA PHE A 435 13.61 -14.99 8.67
C PHE A 435 14.19 -16.04 9.64
N ARG A 436 13.79 -17.31 9.54
CA ARG A 436 14.27 -18.38 10.43
C ARG A 436 15.78 -18.63 10.35
N ARG A 437 16.37 -18.44 9.17
CA ARG A 437 17.82 -18.72 8.99
C ARG A 437 18.73 -17.57 9.35
N ARG A 438 18.24 -16.33 9.25
CA ARG A 438 19.11 -15.14 9.31
C ARG A 438 18.75 -14.14 10.40
N PHE A 439 17.52 -14.18 10.93
CA PHE A 439 17.12 -13.26 11.98
C PHE A 439 17.59 -13.75 13.35
N THR A 440 18.35 -12.93 14.06
CA THR A 440 18.97 -13.29 15.35
C THR A 440 18.54 -12.41 16.52
N LEU A 441 17.77 -11.35 16.27
CA LEU A 441 17.29 -10.41 17.30
C LEU A 441 16.05 -10.97 17.99
N THR A 442 16.25 -11.97 18.87
CA THR A 442 15.20 -12.43 19.79
C THR A 442 14.77 -11.31 20.75
N ASP A 443 13.63 -11.47 21.42
CA ASP A 443 13.13 -10.48 22.39
C ASP A 443 14.16 -10.21 23.50
N ASP A 444 14.82 -11.26 24.01
CA ASP A 444 15.85 -11.14 25.07
C ASP A 444 17.04 -10.34 24.55
N ARG A 445 17.52 -10.66 23.34
CA ARG A 445 18.66 -9.97 22.74
C ARG A 445 18.35 -8.50 22.41
N ALA A 446 17.13 -8.19 21.97
CA ALA A 446 16.68 -6.83 21.75
C ALA A 446 16.63 -6.04 23.08
N ALA A 447 16.18 -6.67 24.17
CA ALA A 447 16.18 -6.08 25.51
C ALA A 447 17.60 -5.82 26.03
N GLU A 448 18.53 -6.76 25.82
CA GLU A 448 19.95 -6.60 26.18
C GLU A 448 20.59 -5.41 25.44
N ILE A 449 20.34 -5.28 24.12
CA ILE A 449 20.84 -4.17 23.29
C ILE A 449 20.30 -2.84 23.78
N SER A 450 19.00 -2.75 24.01
CA SER A 450 18.36 -1.53 24.53
C SER A 450 18.94 -1.12 25.89
N ALA A 451 19.16 -2.11 26.79
CA ALA A 451 19.78 -1.86 28.10
C ALA A 451 21.24 -1.39 27.99
N ALA A 452 22.00 -1.92 27.03
CA ALA A 452 23.38 -1.49 26.78
C ALA A 452 23.45 -0.04 26.29
N LEU A 453 22.60 0.34 25.33
CA LEU A 453 22.53 1.71 24.82
C LEU A 453 22.14 2.72 25.90
N HIS A 454 21.18 2.40 26.77
CA HIS A 454 20.80 3.26 27.89
C HIS A 454 21.94 3.46 28.91
N ARG A 455 22.79 2.45 29.15
CA ARG A 455 23.96 2.59 30.03
C ARG A 455 25.01 3.52 29.44
N GLU A 456 25.26 3.42 28.11
CA GLU A 456 26.19 4.31 27.42
C GLU A 456 25.71 5.77 27.43
N GLU A 457 24.41 6.00 27.22
CA GLU A 457 23.82 7.33 27.31
C GLU A 457 23.95 7.95 28.71
N THR A 458 23.77 7.14 29.77
CA THR A 458 23.86 7.59 31.17
C THR A 458 25.31 7.84 31.62
N GLN A 459 26.30 7.22 30.96
CA GLN A 459 27.72 7.43 31.25
C GLN A 459 28.33 8.63 30.49
N ASN A 460 27.72 9.00 29.35
CA ASN A 460 28.22 10.09 28.51
C ASN A 460 27.47 11.42 28.66
N GLY A 461 26.39 11.47 29.47
CA GLY A 461 25.63 12.67 29.84
C GLY A 461 25.84 13.06 31.26
#